data_2a7baff3bf18401e4b986d14f851e687
#
_entry.id   2a7baff3bf18401e4b986d14f851e687
#
_cell.length_a   1.000
_cell.length_b   1.000
_cell.length_c   1.000
_cell.angle_alpha   90.00
_cell.angle_beta   90.00
_cell.angle_gamma   90.00
#
_symmetry.space_group_name_H-M   'P 1'
#
loop_
_entity.id
_entity.type
_entity.pdbx_description
1 polymer ?
#
loop_
_entity_poly.entity_id
_entity_poly.type
_entity_poly.pdbx_seq_one_letter_code
_entity_poly.pdbx_strand_id
1 'polypeptide(L)'
;MQLSDIIREITPLDETAMTKARQRQAQLAKPPGSLGRLEDLSIQLAGITGKVHNSVKRQHLLVFAADNGVVEEGVSSAPQSVTLMQTINLTRHKTGASTLCKHFGCDITVCDVGVNANIKEKKVLNRKIAYGTSNIVKGPAMTGEQAIQAILTGIELAANTQADVIGIGEMGIGNTTTSSAVLSVLLDADVEAVTG
;
A
#
# COMPACT_ATOMS: atom_id res chain seq x y z
N MET A 1 10.38 -16.03 -9.54
CA MET A 1 9.61 -16.38 -8.31
C MET A 1 8.14 -16.38 -8.72
N GLN A 2 7.43 -17.46 -8.44
CA GLN A 2 5.99 -17.54 -8.76
C GLN A 2 5.17 -17.08 -7.54
N LEU A 3 4.02 -16.49 -7.77
CA LEU A 3 3.13 -16.03 -6.69
C LEU A 3 2.74 -17.17 -5.74
N SER A 4 2.50 -18.38 -6.29
CA SER A 4 2.19 -19.57 -5.50
C SER A 4 3.28 -19.95 -4.49
N ASP A 5 4.55 -19.72 -4.83
CA ASP A 5 5.67 -20.05 -3.95
C ASP A 5 5.70 -19.08 -2.76
N ILE A 6 5.48 -17.79 -3.04
CA ILE A 6 5.41 -16.75 -2.01
C ILE A 6 4.26 -17.01 -1.04
N ILE A 7 3.08 -17.38 -1.56
CA ILE A 7 1.91 -17.67 -0.72
C ILE A 7 2.19 -18.82 0.25
N ARG A 8 2.96 -19.85 -0.16
CA ARG A 8 3.34 -20.98 0.70
C ARG A 8 4.30 -20.57 1.83
N GLU A 9 5.05 -19.48 1.65
CA GLU A 9 5.98 -18.98 2.66
C GLU A 9 5.30 -18.12 3.73
N ILE A 10 4.03 -17.74 3.55
CA ILE A 10 3.27 -17.00 4.55
C ILE A 10 3.01 -17.90 5.75
N THR A 11 3.59 -17.54 6.90
CA THR A 11 3.43 -18.28 8.15
C THR A 11 2.43 -17.55 9.08
N PRO A 12 1.73 -18.30 9.96
CA PRO A 12 0.90 -17.66 10.99
C PRO A 12 1.76 -16.88 12.01
N LEU A 13 1.10 -16.04 12.79
CA LEU A 13 1.76 -15.29 13.86
C LEU A 13 2.32 -16.22 14.94
N ASP A 14 3.43 -15.81 15.57
CA ASP A 14 4.01 -16.52 16.72
C ASP A 14 3.16 -16.27 17.98
N GLU A 15 2.25 -17.20 18.29
CA GLU A 15 1.38 -17.14 19.46
C GLU A 15 2.17 -17.17 20.79
N THR A 16 3.33 -17.80 20.81
CA THR A 16 4.20 -17.80 22.01
C THR A 16 4.74 -16.41 22.29
N ALA A 17 5.22 -15.70 21.25
CA ALA A 17 5.68 -14.32 21.38
C ALA A 17 4.52 -13.38 21.77
N MET A 18 3.33 -13.56 21.17
CA MET A 18 2.13 -12.80 21.53
C MET A 18 1.72 -13.00 22.98
N THR A 19 1.75 -14.24 23.48
CA THR A 19 1.44 -14.55 24.89
C THR A 19 2.44 -13.88 25.84
N LYS A 20 3.74 -13.93 25.54
CA LYS A 20 4.76 -13.23 26.32
C LYS A 20 4.58 -11.71 26.28
N ALA A 21 4.16 -11.16 25.15
CA ALA A 21 3.86 -9.72 25.03
C ALA A 21 2.66 -9.31 25.87
N ARG A 22 1.56 -10.11 25.90
CA ARG A 22 0.41 -9.89 26.80
C ARG A 22 0.83 -9.92 28.28
N GLN A 23 1.64 -10.90 28.67
CA GLN A 23 2.19 -10.98 30.04
C GLN A 23 3.03 -9.74 30.39
N ARG A 24 3.86 -9.29 29.43
CA ARG A 24 4.66 -8.08 29.60
C ARG A 24 3.78 -6.84 29.77
N GLN A 25 2.71 -6.69 28.97
CA GLN A 25 1.76 -5.57 29.12
C GLN A 25 1.11 -5.53 30.50
N ALA A 26 0.75 -6.69 31.06
CA ALA A 26 0.17 -6.80 32.38
C ALA A 26 1.14 -6.43 33.52
N GLN A 27 2.46 -6.52 33.31
CA GLN A 27 3.49 -6.21 34.28
C GLN A 27 3.96 -4.75 34.24
N LEU A 28 3.51 -3.96 33.26
CA LEU A 28 3.92 -2.55 33.14
C LEU A 28 3.23 -1.70 34.22
N ALA A 29 3.92 -0.72 34.74
CA ALA A 29 3.39 0.25 35.71
C ALA A 29 2.45 1.25 35.04
N LYS A 30 1.29 0.78 34.59
CA LYS A 30 0.22 1.53 33.96
C LYS A 30 -1.14 0.90 34.29
N PRO A 31 -2.25 1.66 34.26
CA PRO A 31 -3.57 1.06 34.32
C PRO A 31 -3.79 0.08 33.15
N PRO A 32 -4.42 -1.08 33.37
CA PRO A 32 -4.73 -2.02 32.29
C PRO A 32 -5.53 -1.33 31.18
N GLY A 33 -5.12 -1.56 29.93
CA GLY A 33 -5.81 -0.99 28.75
C GLY A 33 -5.58 0.51 28.50
N SER A 34 -4.77 1.20 29.32
CA SER A 34 -4.59 2.66 29.24
C SER A 34 -3.99 3.16 27.92
N LEU A 35 -3.26 2.31 27.21
CA LEU A 35 -2.70 2.65 25.89
C LEU A 35 -3.62 2.24 24.71
N GLY A 36 -4.80 1.66 25.02
CA GLY A 36 -5.78 1.27 24.03
C GLY A 36 -5.17 0.37 22.93
N ARG A 37 -5.44 0.69 21.67
CA ARG A 37 -4.97 -0.11 20.52
C ARG A 37 -3.45 -0.25 20.41
N LEU A 38 -2.67 0.61 21.03
CA LEU A 38 -1.21 0.45 21.05
C LEU A 38 -0.78 -0.82 21.76
N GLU A 39 -1.55 -1.28 22.76
CA GLU A 39 -1.29 -2.55 23.44
C GLU A 39 -1.51 -3.72 22.47
N ASP A 40 -2.63 -3.73 21.73
CA ASP A 40 -2.95 -4.76 20.74
C ASP A 40 -1.91 -4.79 19.61
N LEU A 41 -1.54 -3.61 19.09
CA LEU A 41 -0.51 -3.49 18.06
C LEU A 41 0.84 -4.01 18.54
N SER A 42 1.24 -3.76 19.79
CA SER A 42 2.49 -4.28 20.35
C SER A 42 2.49 -5.81 20.45
N ILE A 43 1.34 -6.41 20.79
CA ILE A 43 1.16 -7.86 20.85
C ILE A 43 1.20 -8.46 19.45
N GLN A 44 0.49 -7.86 18.48
CA GLN A 44 0.51 -8.31 17.10
C GLN A 44 1.91 -8.22 16.49
N LEU A 45 2.62 -7.12 16.74
CA LEU A 45 4.00 -6.94 16.28
C LEU A 45 4.93 -8.01 16.89
N ALA A 46 4.73 -8.41 18.14
CA ALA A 46 5.46 -9.52 18.73
C ALA A 46 5.20 -10.84 17.97
N GLY A 47 3.96 -11.09 17.56
CA GLY A 47 3.59 -12.26 16.75
C GLY A 47 4.25 -12.25 15.36
N ILE A 48 4.34 -11.07 14.72
CA ILE A 48 4.97 -10.91 13.40
C ILE A 48 6.49 -11.14 13.47
N THR A 49 7.14 -10.64 14.51
CA THR A 49 8.62 -10.61 14.58
C THR A 49 9.21 -11.74 15.42
N GLY A 50 8.40 -12.48 16.18
CA GLY A 50 8.85 -13.45 17.20
C GLY A 50 9.52 -12.79 18.41
N LYS A 51 9.40 -11.46 18.60
CA LYS A 51 10.08 -10.69 19.65
C LYS A 51 9.12 -9.85 20.47
N VAL A 52 9.24 -9.90 21.81
CA VAL A 52 8.44 -9.07 22.72
C VAL A 52 8.80 -7.58 22.62
N HIS A 53 10.09 -7.28 22.47
CA HIS A 53 10.59 -5.91 22.33
C HIS A 53 10.92 -5.61 20.88
N ASN A 54 10.20 -4.68 20.30
CA ASN A 54 10.36 -4.23 18.93
C ASN A 54 10.81 -2.77 18.89
N SER A 55 11.50 -2.41 17.82
CA SER A 55 11.90 -1.04 17.52
C SER A 55 11.47 -0.69 16.12
N VAL A 56 10.85 0.48 15.94
CA VAL A 56 10.36 1.00 14.68
C VAL A 56 11.10 2.31 14.42
N LYS A 57 12.31 2.24 13.86
CA LYS A 57 13.16 3.41 13.61
C LYS A 57 13.18 3.82 12.15
N ARG A 58 13.22 2.84 11.25
CA ARG A 58 13.27 3.09 9.81
C ARG A 58 11.88 2.91 9.22
N GLN A 59 11.39 3.97 8.62
CA GLN A 59 10.06 4.02 7.99
C GLN A 59 10.24 4.29 6.51
N HIS A 60 9.45 3.63 5.68
CA HIS A 60 9.49 3.82 4.23
C HIS A 60 8.07 3.82 3.66
N LEU A 61 7.75 4.79 2.83
CA LEU A 61 6.49 4.86 2.10
C LEU A 61 6.72 4.40 0.65
N LEU A 62 6.04 3.34 0.24
CA LEU A 62 5.98 2.89 -1.15
C LEU A 62 4.70 3.44 -1.80
N VAL A 63 4.83 4.24 -2.86
CA VAL A 63 3.69 4.79 -3.59
C VAL A 63 3.68 4.26 -5.01
N PHE A 64 2.59 3.60 -5.39
CA PHE A 64 2.39 3.04 -6.72
C PHE A 64 1.49 3.97 -7.54
N ALA A 65 1.93 4.36 -8.72
CA ALA A 65 1.21 5.29 -9.59
C ALA A 65 0.71 4.58 -10.84
N ALA A 66 -0.59 4.73 -11.14
CA ALA A 66 -1.23 4.20 -12.33
C ALA A 66 -2.47 5.01 -12.69
N ASP A 67 -2.79 5.08 -13.96
CA ASP A 67 -4.04 5.65 -14.45
C ASP A 67 -5.15 4.61 -14.53
N ASN A 68 -6.38 5.05 -14.28
CA ASN A 68 -7.58 4.22 -14.28
C ASN A 68 -8.46 4.56 -15.49
N GLY A 69 -8.75 3.58 -16.35
CA GLY A 69 -9.57 3.78 -17.54
C GLY A 69 -11.01 4.19 -17.27
N VAL A 70 -11.52 3.89 -16.08
CA VAL A 70 -12.87 4.29 -15.66
C VAL A 70 -13.07 5.82 -15.56
N VAL A 71 -11.99 6.60 -15.61
CA VAL A 71 -12.07 8.08 -15.70
C VAL A 71 -12.86 8.55 -16.91
N GLU A 72 -12.92 7.76 -17.97
CA GLU A 72 -13.76 8.05 -19.15
C GLU A 72 -15.24 8.20 -18.81
N GLU A 73 -15.71 7.59 -17.72
CA GLU A 73 -17.10 7.65 -17.24
C GLU A 73 -17.40 8.91 -16.41
N GLY A 74 -16.44 9.84 -16.29
CA GLY A 74 -16.65 11.09 -15.56
C GLY A 74 -16.66 10.95 -14.03
N VAL A 75 -16.10 9.87 -13.49
CA VAL A 75 -16.05 9.58 -12.04
C VAL A 75 -15.14 10.50 -11.24
N SER A 76 -14.42 11.41 -11.88
CA SER A 76 -13.51 12.34 -11.22
C SER A 76 -13.68 13.75 -11.77
N SER A 77 -13.66 14.75 -10.88
CA SER A 77 -13.62 16.17 -11.25
C SER A 77 -12.25 16.62 -11.76
N ALA A 78 -11.19 15.85 -11.47
CA ALA A 78 -9.84 16.14 -11.94
C ALA A 78 -9.52 15.39 -13.24
N PRO A 79 -8.82 16.02 -14.20
CA PRO A 79 -8.40 15.34 -15.42
C PRO A 79 -7.31 14.29 -15.15
N GLN A 80 -7.26 13.24 -15.97
CA GLN A 80 -6.29 12.14 -15.84
C GLN A 80 -4.82 12.61 -15.78
N SER A 81 -4.49 13.72 -16.46
CA SER A 81 -3.15 14.30 -16.46
C SER A 81 -2.61 14.66 -15.07
N VAL A 82 -3.49 14.80 -14.08
CA VAL A 82 -3.10 15.06 -12.69
C VAL A 82 -2.33 13.87 -12.11
N THR A 83 -2.61 12.64 -12.52
CA THR A 83 -1.84 11.46 -12.11
C THR A 83 -0.35 11.64 -12.38
N LEU A 84 0.03 12.00 -13.60
CA LEU A 84 1.42 12.27 -13.97
C LEU A 84 2.04 13.39 -13.12
N MET A 85 1.32 14.50 -12.99
CA MET A 85 1.81 15.67 -12.24
C MET A 85 2.05 15.33 -10.76
N GLN A 86 1.13 14.62 -10.13
CA GLN A 86 1.26 14.24 -8.72
C GLN A 86 2.32 13.15 -8.51
N THR A 87 2.47 12.21 -9.44
CA THR A 87 3.56 11.22 -9.42
C THR A 87 4.92 11.92 -9.37
N ILE A 88 5.13 12.96 -10.18
CA ILE A 88 6.35 13.75 -10.15
C ILE A 88 6.45 14.59 -8.86
N ASN A 89 5.36 15.20 -8.42
CA ASN A 89 5.32 16.03 -7.20
C ASN A 89 5.66 15.21 -5.94
N LEU A 90 5.26 13.93 -5.87
CA LEU A 90 5.64 13.02 -4.79
C LEU A 90 7.17 12.96 -4.62
N THR A 91 7.93 12.83 -5.72
CA THR A 91 9.41 12.77 -5.66
C THR A 91 10.07 14.10 -5.29
N ARG A 92 9.31 15.19 -5.35
CA ARG A 92 9.76 16.56 -5.07
C ARG A 92 9.31 17.08 -3.72
N HIS A 93 8.68 16.25 -2.90
CA HIS A 93 8.08 16.61 -1.61
C HIS A 93 7.06 17.76 -1.73
N LYS A 94 6.21 17.72 -2.77
CA LYS A 94 5.18 18.73 -3.05
C LYS A 94 3.75 18.19 -2.90
N THR A 95 3.58 17.01 -2.31
CA THR A 95 2.28 16.44 -1.94
C THR A 95 2.19 16.29 -0.43
N GLY A 96 0.98 16.15 0.12
CA GLY A 96 0.79 15.96 1.56
C GLY A 96 1.63 14.80 2.11
N ALA A 97 1.52 13.61 1.51
CA ALA A 97 2.26 12.43 1.94
C ALA A 97 3.78 12.64 1.89
N SER A 98 4.32 13.11 0.76
CA SER A 98 5.76 13.28 0.62
C SER A 98 6.34 14.42 1.46
N THR A 99 5.54 15.45 1.75
CA THR A 99 5.93 16.53 2.68
C THR A 99 6.02 16.01 4.11
N LEU A 100 5.04 15.20 4.54
CA LEU A 100 5.07 14.55 5.85
C LEU A 100 6.21 13.56 5.97
N CYS A 101 6.46 12.74 4.94
CA CYS A 101 7.62 11.85 4.91
C CYS A 101 8.92 12.63 5.12
N LYS A 102 9.13 13.73 4.39
CA LYS A 102 10.30 14.59 4.57
C LYS A 102 10.41 15.17 5.98
N HIS A 103 9.29 15.60 6.56
CA HIS A 103 9.26 16.19 7.90
C HIS A 103 9.62 15.19 8.99
N PHE A 104 9.12 13.95 8.88
CA PHE A 104 9.33 12.91 9.88
C PHE A 104 10.52 11.98 9.59
N GLY A 105 11.31 12.24 8.55
CA GLY A 105 12.46 11.41 8.17
C GLY A 105 12.07 10.03 7.66
N CYS A 106 10.88 9.89 7.08
CA CYS A 106 10.41 8.69 6.40
C CYS A 106 10.90 8.69 4.95
N ASP A 107 11.54 7.63 4.51
CA ASP A 107 11.93 7.47 3.11
C ASP A 107 10.69 7.26 2.22
N ILE A 108 10.78 7.64 0.96
CA ILE A 108 9.70 7.47 -0.01
C ILE A 108 10.24 6.94 -1.34
N THR A 109 9.60 5.90 -1.84
CA THR A 109 9.80 5.41 -3.22
C THR A 109 8.50 5.58 -3.99
N VAL A 110 8.58 6.23 -5.15
CA VAL A 110 7.47 6.40 -6.08
C VAL A 110 7.70 5.51 -7.28
N CYS A 111 6.78 4.59 -7.52
CA CYS A 111 6.87 3.58 -8.59
C CYS A 111 5.76 3.80 -9.62
N ASP A 112 6.14 3.97 -10.87
CA ASP A 112 5.22 3.98 -12.00
C ASP A 112 4.93 2.53 -12.40
N VAL A 113 3.72 2.06 -12.14
CA VAL A 113 3.23 0.73 -12.54
C VAL A 113 2.21 0.83 -13.68
N GLY A 114 1.75 2.04 -14.01
CA GLY A 114 0.72 2.17 -15.05
C GLY A 114 0.29 3.61 -15.36
N VAL A 115 1.13 4.61 -15.17
CA VAL A 115 0.79 5.98 -15.60
C VAL A 115 0.71 6.06 -17.13
N ASN A 116 -0.37 6.64 -17.66
CA ASN A 116 -0.61 6.76 -19.10
C ASN A 116 0.23 7.89 -19.74
N ALA A 117 1.52 7.90 -19.43
CA ALA A 117 2.48 8.84 -19.97
C ALA A 117 3.91 8.30 -19.82
N ASN A 118 4.83 8.82 -20.63
CA ASN A 118 6.26 8.56 -20.44
C ASN A 118 6.84 9.51 -19.38
N ILE A 119 7.26 8.97 -18.25
CA ILE A 119 7.83 9.74 -17.15
C ILE A 119 9.34 9.88 -17.35
N LYS A 120 9.82 11.14 -17.46
CA LYS A 120 11.25 11.46 -17.59
C LYS A 120 11.92 11.74 -16.23
N GLU A 121 11.15 11.84 -15.16
CA GLU A 121 11.67 12.09 -13.80
C GLU A 121 12.43 10.85 -13.30
N LYS A 122 13.75 10.99 -13.17
CA LYS A 122 14.65 9.87 -12.80
C LYS A 122 14.41 9.29 -11.40
N LYS A 123 13.76 10.05 -10.52
CA LYS A 123 13.41 9.61 -9.16
C LYS A 123 12.14 8.73 -9.11
N VAL A 124 11.39 8.66 -10.20
CA VAL A 124 10.28 7.72 -10.32
C VAL A 124 10.83 6.40 -10.83
N LEU A 125 10.64 5.36 -10.03
CA LEU A 125 11.04 4.00 -10.40
C LEU A 125 10.09 3.48 -11.48
N ASN A 126 10.63 3.14 -12.64
CA ASN A 126 9.83 2.61 -13.74
C ASN A 126 9.65 1.08 -13.59
N ARG A 127 8.42 0.66 -13.34
CA ARG A 127 7.93 -0.72 -13.34
C ARG A 127 6.62 -0.82 -14.13
N LYS A 128 6.47 0.02 -15.14
CA LYS A 128 5.25 0.13 -15.94
C LYS A 128 4.85 -1.20 -16.57
N ILE A 129 3.62 -1.63 -16.27
CA ILE A 129 2.99 -2.84 -16.80
C ILE A 129 2.19 -2.52 -18.06
N ALA A 130 1.43 -1.41 -18.01
CA ALA A 130 0.65 -0.89 -19.12
C ALA A 130 0.53 0.64 -19.02
N TYR A 131 0.01 1.28 -20.03
CA TYR A 131 -0.32 2.72 -20.01
C TYR A 131 -1.75 2.92 -19.50
N GLY A 132 -1.94 2.75 -18.20
CA GLY A 132 -3.25 2.74 -17.53
C GLY A 132 -3.95 1.39 -17.61
N THR A 133 -5.07 1.29 -16.90
CA THR A 133 -5.99 0.16 -17.01
C THR A 133 -7.01 0.39 -18.12
N SER A 134 -7.68 -0.67 -18.58
CA SER A 134 -8.90 -0.54 -19.37
C SER A 134 -10.04 -0.03 -18.49
N ASN A 135 -11.12 0.44 -19.14
CA ASN A 135 -12.32 0.89 -18.45
C ASN A 135 -13.14 -0.31 -17.95
N ILE A 136 -13.29 -0.44 -16.62
CA ILE A 136 -14.02 -1.56 -15.98
C ILE A 136 -15.50 -1.64 -16.35
N VAL A 137 -16.10 -0.55 -16.82
CA VAL A 137 -17.49 -0.54 -17.30
C VAL A 137 -17.62 -1.28 -18.62
N LYS A 138 -16.57 -1.27 -19.45
CA LYS A 138 -16.56 -1.88 -20.79
C LYS A 138 -16.03 -3.32 -20.80
N GLY A 139 -15.35 -3.75 -19.73
CA GLY A 139 -14.77 -5.08 -19.62
C GLY A 139 -13.69 -5.16 -18.56
N PRO A 140 -12.91 -6.26 -18.51
CA PRO A 140 -11.82 -6.40 -17.54
C PRO A 140 -10.82 -5.24 -17.61
N ALA A 141 -10.47 -4.69 -16.45
CA ALA A 141 -9.53 -3.56 -16.35
C ALA A 141 -8.11 -3.95 -16.80
N MET A 142 -7.73 -5.22 -16.62
CA MET A 142 -6.43 -5.78 -17.00
C MET A 142 -6.52 -7.29 -17.21
N THR A 143 -5.49 -7.87 -17.80
CA THR A 143 -5.38 -9.33 -17.91
C THR A 143 -4.93 -9.95 -16.59
N GLY A 144 -5.16 -11.26 -16.40
CA GLY A 144 -4.65 -11.99 -15.23
C GLY A 144 -3.12 -11.92 -15.11
N GLU A 145 -2.40 -11.92 -16.22
CA GLU A 145 -0.94 -11.78 -16.26
C GLU A 145 -0.49 -10.41 -15.76
N GLN A 146 -1.17 -9.35 -16.20
CA GLN A 146 -0.89 -7.97 -15.74
C GLN A 146 -1.17 -7.82 -14.23
N ALA A 147 -2.25 -8.43 -13.73
CA ALA A 147 -2.56 -8.42 -12.31
C ALA A 147 -1.48 -9.14 -11.48
N ILE A 148 -1.04 -10.33 -11.93
CA ILE A 148 0.05 -11.07 -11.28
C ILE A 148 1.34 -10.26 -11.31
N GLN A 149 1.67 -9.64 -12.42
CA GLN A 149 2.88 -8.79 -12.55
C GLN A 149 2.83 -7.60 -11.59
N ALA A 150 1.67 -6.97 -11.41
CA ALA A 150 1.49 -5.87 -10.45
C ALA A 150 1.73 -6.34 -9.01
N ILE A 151 1.17 -7.49 -8.63
CA ILE A 151 1.37 -8.09 -7.30
C ILE A 151 2.85 -8.41 -7.08
N LEU A 152 3.50 -9.06 -8.04
CA LEU A 152 4.92 -9.41 -7.94
C LEU A 152 5.83 -8.18 -7.85
N THR A 153 5.49 -7.09 -8.54
CA THR A 153 6.19 -5.81 -8.42
C THR A 153 6.10 -5.24 -7.01
N GLY A 154 4.92 -5.29 -6.39
CA GLY A 154 4.73 -4.86 -5.01
C GLY A 154 5.54 -5.71 -4.03
N ILE A 155 5.54 -7.02 -4.19
CA ILE A 155 6.30 -7.96 -3.37
C ILE A 155 7.81 -7.70 -3.50
N GLU A 156 8.32 -7.56 -4.73
CA GLU A 156 9.74 -7.25 -4.99
C GLU A 156 10.17 -5.98 -4.27
N LEU A 157 9.39 -4.90 -4.40
CA LEU A 157 9.73 -3.62 -3.79
C LEU A 157 9.68 -3.69 -2.26
N ALA A 158 8.67 -4.33 -1.69
CA ALA A 158 8.56 -4.49 -0.24
C ALA A 158 9.72 -5.34 0.32
N ALA A 159 10.04 -6.47 -0.32
CA ALA A 159 11.11 -7.37 0.11
C ALA A 159 12.51 -6.71 0.05
N ASN A 160 12.74 -5.83 -0.92
CA ASN A 160 14.01 -5.11 -1.06
C ASN A 160 14.10 -3.82 -0.22
N THR A 161 13.01 -3.42 0.44
CA THR A 161 12.98 -2.21 1.26
C THR A 161 13.57 -2.47 2.65
N GLN A 162 14.65 -1.76 2.99
CA GLN A 162 15.33 -1.87 4.28
C GLN A 162 14.67 -0.98 5.33
N ALA A 163 13.45 -1.32 5.75
CA ALA A 163 12.67 -0.59 6.74
C ALA A 163 12.09 -1.50 7.82
N ASP A 164 11.80 -0.94 8.98
CA ASP A 164 11.14 -1.64 10.07
C ASP A 164 9.61 -1.58 9.91
N VAL A 165 9.12 -0.51 9.24
CA VAL A 165 7.70 -0.33 8.85
C VAL A 165 7.64 0.21 7.42
N ILE A 166 6.79 -0.41 6.63
CA ILE A 166 6.47 0.02 5.27
C ILE A 166 5.04 0.54 5.24
N GLY A 167 4.88 1.81 4.85
CA GLY A 167 3.60 2.36 4.45
C GLY A 167 3.35 2.09 2.97
N ILE A 168 2.11 1.84 2.61
CA ILE A 168 1.70 1.65 1.21
C ILE A 168 0.76 2.78 0.83
N GLY A 169 1.02 3.41 -0.31
CA GLY A 169 0.17 4.42 -0.92
C GLY A 169 -0.03 4.18 -2.40
N GLU A 170 -1.00 4.84 -2.96
CA GLU A 170 -1.26 4.80 -4.38
C GLU A 170 -1.55 6.21 -4.92
N MET A 171 -1.37 6.41 -6.23
CA MET A 171 -1.73 7.62 -6.94
C MET A 171 -2.32 7.28 -8.30
N GLY A 172 -3.58 7.65 -8.51
CA GLY A 172 -4.26 7.47 -9.78
C GLY A 172 -5.63 8.16 -9.78
N ILE A 173 -5.88 9.05 -10.73
CA ILE A 173 -7.21 9.68 -10.84
C ILE A 173 -8.24 8.59 -11.15
N GLY A 174 -9.40 8.62 -10.43
CA GLY A 174 -10.43 7.58 -10.49
C GLY A 174 -10.18 6.37 -9.59
N ASN A 175 -9.13 6.38 -8.77
CA ASN A 175 -8.73 5.29 -7.87
C ASN A 175 -9.79 4.90 -6.84
N THR A 176 -10.59 5.83 -6.33
CA THR A 176 -11.66 5.52 -5.37
C THR A 176 -12.72 4.60 -5.97
N THR A 177 -13.11 4.81 -7.23
CA THR A 177 -14.04 3.93 -7.95
C THR A 177 -13.49 2.51 -8.07
N THR A 178 -12.24 2.36 -8.50
CA THR A 178 -11.61 1.04 -8.61
C THR A 178 -11.37 0.38 -7.27
N SER A 179 -11.05 1.15 -6.22
CA SER A 179 -10.91 0.64 -4.85
C SER A 179 -12.22 0.12 -4.31
N SER A 180 -13.34 0.84 -4.48
CA SER A 180 -14.68 0.40 -4.10
C SER A 180 -15.09 -0.88 -4.84
N ALA A 181 -14.82 -0.96 -6.15
CA ALA A 181 -15.12 -2.14 -6.94
C ALA A 181 -14.36 -3.39 -6.44
N VAL A 182 -13.06 -3.25 -6.15
CA VAL A 182 -12.25 -4.35 -5.59
C VAL A 182 -12.73 -4.73 -4.20
N LEU A 183 -13.03 -3.75 -3.35
CA LEU A 183 -13.49 -3.98 -1.98
C LEU A 183 -14.83 -4.71 -1.95
N SER A 184 -15.79 -4.31 -2.81
CA SER A 184 -17.08 -4.98 -2.94
C SER A 184 -16.91 -6.48 -3.25
N VAL A 185 -16.05 -6.82 -4.21
CA VAL A 185 -15.81 -8.22 -4.60
C VAL A 185 -15.10 -9.01 -3.49
N LEU A 186 -14.06 -8.42 -2.87
CA LEU A 186 -13.27 -9.12 -1.83
C LEU A 186 -14.05 -9.37 -0.55
N LEU A 187 -14.98 -8.51 -0.21
CA LEU A 187 -15.81 -8.64 1.01
C LEU A 187 -17.20 -9.26 0.74
N ASP A 188 -17.53 -9.55 -0.52
CA ASP A 188 -18.89 -9.92 -0.94
C ASP A 188 -19.92 -8.92 -0.40
N ALA A 189 -19.57 -7.63 -0.47
CA ALA A 189 -20.38 -6.54 0.07
C ALA A 189 -21.13 -5.82 -1.05
N ASP A 190 -22.30 -5.27 -0.69
CA ASP A 190 -23.06 -4.41 -1.58
C ASP A 190 -22.23 -3.19 -2.01
N VAL A 191 -22.27 -2.86 -3.29
CA VAL A 191 -21.52 -1.73 -3.87
C VAL A 191 -21.90 -0.41 -3.17
N GLU A 192 -23.18 -0.21 -2.84
CA GLU A 192 -23.64 0.98 -2.12
C GLU A 192 -23.03 1.11 -0.72
N ALA A 193 -22.74 -0.02 -0.06
CA ALA A 193 -22.13 -0.02 1.29
C ALA A 193 -20.65 0.35 1.30
N VAL A 194 -19.96 0.25 0.15
CA VAL A 194 -18.52 0.49 0.01
C VAL A 194 -18.19 1.68 -0.90
N THR A 195 -19.21 2.39 -1.36
CA THR A 195 -19.09 3.61 -2.18
C THR A 195 -19.51 4.82 -1.35
N GLY A 196 -18.71 5.88 -1.38
CA GLY A 196 -19.01 7.15 -0.70
C GLY A 196 -19.71 8.15 -1.61
#